data_c5f51bd544fc0528d0cf3efe83bcdf1e
#
_entry.id   c5f51bd544fc0528d0cf3efe83bcdf1e
#
_cell.length_a   1.000
_cell.length_b   1.000
_cell.length_c   1.000
_cell.angle_alpha   90.00
_cell.angle_beta   90.00
_cell.angle_gamma   90.00
#
_symmetry.space_group_name_H-M   'P 1'
#
loop_
_entity.id
_entity.type
_entity.pdbx_description
1 polymer ?
#
loop_
_entity_poly.entity_id
_entity_poly.type
_entity_poly.pdbx_seq_one_letter_code
_entity_poly.pdbx_strand_id
1 'polypeptide(L)'
;MEEIAKHINDTNASYRHIGAGDAKNTDLFLDNEHYELFQDCGEQITVRFDKTNLTQAILFIASILPRKFDQSANHYIVNYSDGFVFDQLAILDALFKENGVSTIPVTQKWNARKDVLKKNGEIDNRFYFNNLLKEVKYKDHTGAIQITKFTIRNYFAGGYSNLNIKKASDGIFDVRIDNVTEPYNDGKEDGLEDVASLQTESYDKISRQIIYYGAPGTGKSHKIKEILGEYEGCPADKKVPKANIFRTTFHPDSDYSTFVGAYKPTMEKPIDKIYAKGELISKLTEMKEGGVTYSPQKFGAKYWRSLKQLNLSDKKDILQACGMSDNYTVEFDKGMAVGEEYLACSNESRIIYSFVPQAFLNAYIQAYKKSEEKVYLIIEEINRGNCAQIFGDLFQLLDRDVNGKSEYGIKADADLRAFLEEKLGEDNQGIKDGELCLPSNLYIYATMNTSDQSLFPIDSAFKRRWDWEYEPIKYKNTGWKIVIDGTVYSWVSFQRIVNEKILRANSSEDKMLGDYFVNPSDGIITDKVLLNKILFYLWNDVCKDGEGDIFKVGETEDISFSELYGENGTKTLKKMMSYLGVTDLDGNKVTIENDAENTEL
;
A
#
# COMPACT_ATOMS: atom_id res chain seq x y z
N MET A 1 25.47 -3.96 30.46
CA MET A 1 24.35 -3.92 29.49
C MET A 1 24.06 -2.48 29.18
N GLU A 2 23.97 -2.09 27.90
CA GLU A 2 23.73 -0.66 27.51
C GLU A 2 22.28 -0.41 27.10
N GLU A 3 21.53 -1.45 26.77
CA GLU A 3 20.16 -1.37 26.28
C GLU A 3 19.37 -2.60 26.70
N ILE A 4 18.08 -2.43 26.99
CA ILE A 4 17.13 -3.50 27.23
C ILE A 4 15.91 -3.33 26.33
N ALA A 5 15.33 -4.45 25.90
CA ALA A 5 14.06 -4.50 25.21
C ALA A 5 13.07 -5.35 26.03
N LYS A 6 11.92 -4.77 26.38
CA LYS A 6 10.88 -5.45 27.13
C LYS A 6 9.58 -5.49 26.36
N HIS A 7 9.09 -6.68 26.19
CA HIS A 7 7.79 -6.93 25.60
C HIS A 7 6.65 -6.49 26.54
N ILE A 8 5.68 -5.76 26.01
CA ILE A 8 4.53 -5.24 26.75
C ILE A 8 3.34 -6.18 26.55
N ASN A 9 2.92 -6.83 27.65
CA ASN A 9 1.72 -7.66 27.67
C ASN A 9 0.46 -6.84 28.02
N ASP A 10 -0.71 -7.48 27.94
CA ASP A 10 -2.01 -6.84 28.21
C ASP A 10 -2.13 -6.22 29.59
N THR A 11 -1.45 -6.76 30.60
CA THR A 11 -1.52 -6.25 31.98
C THR A 11 -0.79 -4.92 32.15
N ASN A 12 0.13 -4.58 31.25
CA ASN A 12 0.97 -3.39 31.30
C ASN A 12 0.55 -2.29 30.34
N ALA A 13 -0.41 -2.56 29.45
CA ALA A 13 -0.91 -1.62 28.46
C ALA A 13 -2.28 -1.04 28.84
N SER A 14 -2.57 0.16 28.36
CA SER A 14 -3.92 0.71 28.42
C SER A 14 -4.84 0.07 27.38
N TYR A 15 -4.28 -0.47 26.30
CA TYR A 15 -5.00 -1.15 25.21
C TYR A 15 -4.65 -2.64 25.24
N ARG A 16 -5.66 -3.48 25.32
CA ARG A 16 -5.53 -4.93 25.54
C ARG A 16 -6.55 -5.72 24.74
N HIS A 17 -6.31 -7.01 24.56
CA HIS A 17 -7.18 -7.90 23.81
C HIS A 17 -8.57 -8.04 24.43
N ILE A 18 -9.56 -8.32 23.59
CA ILE A 18 -10.92 -8.64 24.02
C ILE A 18 -10.87 -9.87 24.94
N GLY A 19 -11.47 -9.73 26.14
CA GLY A 19 -11.48 -10.80 27.15
C GLY A 19 -10.27 -10.81 28.10
N ALA A 20 -9.27 -9.97 27.91
CA ALA A 20 -8.19 -9.81 28.89
C ALA A 20 -8.73 -9.21 30.19
N GLY A 21 -8.33 -9.78 31.34
CA GLY A 21 -8.73 -9.30 32.68
C GLY A 21 -8.30 -7.85 32.95
N ASP A 22 -8.80 -7.25 34.06
CA ASP A 22 -8.46 -5.88 34.42
C ASP A 22 -6.97 -5.66 34.63
N ALA A 23 -6.42 -4.65 33.96
CA ALA A 23 -5.04 -4.21 34.16
C ALA A 23 -4.89 -3.61 35.57
N LYS A 24 -4.26 -4.33 36.47
CA LYS A 24 -4.19 -3.92 37.87
C LYS A 24 -3.04 -2.98 38.19
N ASN A 25 -1.93 -3.03 37.44
CA ASN A 25 -0.71 -2.30 37.80
C ASN A 25 0.10 -1.81 36.58
N THR A 26 0.88 -0.74 36.80
CA THR A 26 1.89 -0.20 35.89
C THR A 26 3.23 -0.92 35.98
N ASP A 27 3.26 -2.09 36.57
CA ASP A 27 4.49 -2.78 36.90
C ASP A 27 5.03 -3.49 35.65
N LEU A 28 6.24 -3.12 35.23
CA LEU A 28 7.00 -3.86 34.24
C LEU A 28 7.86 -4.89 34.98
N PHE A 29 7.63 -6.16 34.69
CA PHE A 29 8.53 -7.20 35.14
C PHE A 29 9.78 -7.19 34.27
N LEU A 30 10.92 -6.86 34.87
CA LEU A 30 12.23 -7.01 34.26
C LEU A 30 12.85 -8.29 34.76
N ASP A 31 13.44 -9.04 33.83
CA ASP A 31 14.23 -10.20 34.17
C ASP A 31 15.55 -9.76 34.85
N ASN A 32 16.22 -10.68 35.56
CA ASN A 32 17.44 -10.34 36.30
C ASN A 32 18.52 -9.67 35.42
N GLU A 33 18.60 -10.08 34.16
CA GLU A 33 19.52 -9.50 33.18
C GLU A 33 19.20 -8.03 32.87
N HIS A 34 17.94 -7.68 32.75
CA HIS A 34 17.49 -6.30 32.51
C HIS A 34 17.78 -5.37 33.68
N TYR A 35 17.81 -5.92 34.90
CA TYR A 35 18.07 -5.16 36.12
C TYR A 35 19.50 -4.59 36.15
N GLU A 36 20.47 -5.25 35.54
CA GLU A 36 21.86 -4.78 35.46
C GLU A 36 21.99 -3.37 34.88
N LEU A 37 21.08 -2.95 33.97
CA LEU A 37 21.10 -1.61 33.41
C LEU A 37 20.94 -0.51 34.46
N PHE A 38 20.25 -0.83 35.58
CA PHE A 38 19.86 0.11 36.63
C PHE A 38 20.65 -0.06 37.94
N GLN A 39 21.61 -1.00 38.01
CA GLN A 39 22.31 -1.35 39.25
C GLN A 39 23.02 -0.18 39.92
N ASP A 40 23.60 0.73 39.12
CA ASP A 40 24.35 1.88 39.61
C ASP A 40 23.50 3.14 39.76
N CYS A 41 22.18 3.02 39.60
CA CYS A 41 21.28 4.15 39.68
C CYS A 41 20.69 4.30 41.09
N GLY A 42 20.48 5.52 41.53
CA GLY A 42 19.76 5.86 42.76
C GLY A 42 18.25 5.59 42.64
N GLU A 43 17.48 6.00 43.66
CA GLU A 43 16.00 5.84 43.64
C GLU A 43 15.29 6.63 42.53
N GLN A 44 15.98 7.55 41.86
CA GLN A 44 15.44 8.34 40.78
C GLN A 44 16.31 8.17 39.54
N ILE A 45 15.66 7.92 38.41
CA ILE A 45 16.25 7.96 37.09
C ILE A 45 15.59 9.05 36.26
N THR A 46 16.33 9.62 35.32
CA THR A 46 15.78 10.53 34.35
C THR A 46 15.57 9.77 33.05
N VAL A 47 14.37 9.84 32.49
CA VAL A 47 14.00 9.23 31.23
C VAL A 47 13.70 10.31 30.19
N ARG A 48 13.99 10.02 28.95
CA ARG A 48 13.79 10.93 27.83
C ARG A 48 12.98 10.20 26.74
N PHE A 49 11.95 10.88 26.25
CA PHE A 49 11.09 10.37 25.18
C PHE A 49 11.27 11.23 23.92
N ASP A 50 11.14 10.58 22.79
CA ASP A 50 11.07 11.24 21.49
C ASP A 50 9.61 11.44 21.08
N LYS A 51 9.22 12.67 20.76
CA LYS A 51 7.86 13.02 20.33
C LYS A 51 7.43 12.23 19.08
N THR A 52 8.33 12.09 18.10
CA THR A 52 8.07 11.37 16.86
C THR A 52 7.76 9.90 17.13
N ASN A 53 8.52 9.27 18.02
CA ASN A 53 8.31 7.89 18.43
C ASN A 53 6.95 7.70 19.13
N LEU A 54 6.59 8.58 20.06
CA LEU A 54 5.29 8.53 20.73
C LEU A 54 4.13 8.80 19.76
N THR A 55 4.32 9.69 18.80
CA THR A 55 3.33 9.92 17.73
C THR A 55 3.11 8.67 16.89
N GLN A 56 4.18 7.98 16.49
CA GLN A 56 4.09 6.72 15.77
C GLN A 56 3.37 5.63 16.58
N ALA A 57 3.63 5.56 17.89
CA ALA A 57 2.96 4.62 18.77
C ALA A 57 1.44 4.86 18.83
N ILE A 58 0.98 6.11 18.94
CA ILE A 58 -0.45 6.44 18.93
C ILE A 58 -1.10 6.13 17.58
N LEU A 59 -0.46 6.46 16.48
CA LEU A 59 -0.97 6.14 15.14
C LEU A 59 -1.08 4.63 14.93
N PHE A 60 -0.11 3.86 15.39
CA PHE A 60 -0.16 2.41 15.37
C PHE A 60 -1.37 1.89 16.20
N ILE A 61 -1.52 2.35 17.44
CA ILE A 61 -2.64 1.98 18.31
C ILE A 61 -3.96 2.30 17.61
N ALA A 62 -4.11 3.49 17.06
CA ALA A 62 -5.33 3.90 16.34
C ALA A 62 -5.64 2.96 15.15
N SER A 63 -4.62 2.46 14.48
CA SER A 63 -4.79 1.55 13.33
C SER A 63 -5.30 0.16 13.70
N ILE A 64 -4.97 -0.33 14.91
CA ILE A 64 -5.31 -1.69 15.36
C ILE A 64 -6.45 -1.72 16.38
N LEU A 65 -6.71 -0.61 17.08
CA LEU A 65 -7.64 -0.54 18.21
C LEU A 65 -9.05 -1.07 17.89
N PRO A 66 -9.71 -0.69 16.78
CA PRO A 66 -11.07 -1.15 16.48
C PRO A 66 -11.18 -2.65 16.22
N ARG A 67 -10.08 -3.31 15.91
CA ARG A 67 -10.06 -4.73 15.50
C ARG A 67 -9.56 -5.68 16.56
N LYS A 68 -8.71 -5.20 17.46
CA LYS A 68 -7.93 -6.04 18.37
C LYS A 68 -8.25 -5.87 19.84
N PHE A 69 -8.85 -4.73 20.25
CA PHE A 69 -9.04 -4.37 21.65
C PHE A 69 -10.49 -4.14 22.03
N ASP A 70 -10.83 -4.50 23.26
CA ASP A 70 -12.16 -4.25 23.83
C ASP A 70 -12.31 -2.77 24.21
N GLN A 71 -13.31 -2.12 23.64
CA GLN A 71 -13.64 -0.72 23.92
C GLN A 71 -14.48 -0.55 25.21
N SER A 72 -15.10 -1.61 25.70
CA SER A 72 -16.01 -1.57 26.83
C SER A 72 -15.35 -1.82 28.20
N ALA A 73 -14.11 -2.31 28.21
CA ALA A 73 -13.43 -2.66 29.44
C ALA A 73 -12.88 -1.46 30.20
N ASN A 74 -13.06 -1.48 31.48
CA ASN A 74 -13.04 -0.41 32.47
C ASN A 74 -11.67 0.22 32.79
N HIS A 75 -11.71 1.45 33.23
CA HIS A 75 -10.80 2.23 34.10
C HIS A 75 -9.48 2.72 33.51
N TYR A 76 -8.90 2.10 32.52
CA TYR A 76 -7.59 2.46 31.95
C TYR A 76 -7.59 2.51 30.43
N ILE A 77 -8.72 2.27 29.79
CA ILE A 77 -8.88 2.40 28.37
C ILE A 77 -9.28 3.85 28.10
N VAL A 78 -8.47 4.55 27.35
CA VAL A 78 -8.89 5.79 26.71
C VAL A 78 -10.05 5.43 25.80
N ASN A 79 -11.25 5.97 26.07
CA ASN A 79 -12.38 5.78 25.19
C ASN A 79 -11.97 6.18 23.79
N TYR A 80 -11.99 5.22 22.87
CA TYR A 80 -11.77 5.49 21.47
C TYR A 80 -12.97 6.30 20.97
N SER A 81 -12.81 7.61 20.93
CA SER A 81 -13.75 8.55 20.32
C SER A 81 -13.23 8.99 18.97
N ASP A 82 -14.08 9.60 18.16
CA ASP A 82 -13.67 10.19 16.87
C ASP A 82 -12.51 11.20 17.00
N GLY A 83 -12.34 11.78 18.20
CA GLY A 83 -11.28 12.70 18.52
C GLY A 83 -10.03 12.07 19.16
N PHE A 84 -9.99 10.76 19.36
CA PHE A 84 -8.92 10.10 20.13
C PHE A 84 -7.51 10.43 19.64
N VAL A 85 -7.24 10.27 18.35
CA VAL A 85 -5.92 10.56 17.78
C VAL A 85 -5.57 12.02 17.95
N PHE A 86 -6.51 12.91 17.66
CA PHE A 86 -6.33 14.35 17.81
C PHE A 86 -5.99 14.71 19.28
N ASP A 87 -6.74 14.16 20.24
CA ASP A 87 -6.53 14.46 21.66
C ASP A 87 -5.15 13.97 22.13
N GLN A 88 -4.72 12.77 21.72
CA GLN A 88 -3.39 12.26 22.08
C GLN A 88 -2.26 13.08 21.43
N LEU A 89 -2.41 13.49 20.17
CA LEU A 89 -1.43 14.36 19.50
C LEU A 89 -1.39 15.74 20.15
N ALA A 90 -2.53 16.32 20.54
CA ALA A 90 -2.59 17.59 21.25
C ALA A 90 -1.92 17.52 22.64
N ILE A 91 -2.03 16.38 23.34
CA ILE A 91 -1.30 16.12 24.59
C ILE A 91 0.21 16.10 24.34
N LEU A 92 0.68 15.41 23.29
CA LEU A 92 2.10 15.39 22.93
C LEU A 92 2.60 16.78 22.54
N ASP A 93 1.83 17.54 21.77
CA ASP A 93 2.17 18.90 21.37
C ASP A 93 2.32 19.83 22.58
N ALA A 94 1.40 19.76 23.52
CA ALA A 94 1.47 20.55 24.74
C ALA A 94 2.67 20.13 25.61
N LEU A 95 2.90 18.81 25.74
CA LEU A 95 3.99 18.26 26.55
C LEU A 95 5.36 18.71 26.02
N PHE A 96 5.58 18.60 24.71
CA PHE A 96 6.88 18.93 24.09
C PHE A 96 7.07 20.43 23.87
N LYS A 97 6.01 21.22 23.68
CA LYS A 97 6.08 22.67 23.54
C LYS A 97 6.66 23.38 24.76
N GLU A 98 6.29 22.91 25.95
CA GLU A 98 6.78 23.50 27.20
C GLU A 98 8.31 23.45 27.33
N ASN A 99 8.96 22.50 26.66
CA ASN A 99 10.40 22.27 26.76
C ASN A 99 11.19 22.70 25.52
N GLY A 100 10.51 23.05 24.44
CA GLY A 100 11.12 23.52 23.18
C GLY A 100 12.05 22.56 22.48
N VAL A 101 11.98 21.25 22.78
CA VAL A 101 12.84 20.19 22.25
C VAL A 101 12.03 18.97 21.80
N SER A 102 12.60 18.14 20.92
CA SER A 102 11.98 16.89 20.45
C SER A 102 12.02 15.78 21.50
N THR A 103 12.77 15.91 22.57
CA THR A 103 12.88 14.97 23.70
C THR A 103 12.65 15.67 25.02
N ILE A 104 12.03 14.98 25.98
CA ILE A 104 11.74 15.50 27.31
C ILE A 104 12.41 14.65 28.37
N PRO A 105 13.28 15.21 29.24
CA PRO A 105 13.76 14.51 30.42
C PRO A 105 12.65 14.44 31.47
N VAL A 106 12.35 13.25 31.95
CA VAL A 106 11.36 13.01 33.00
C VAL A 106 12.00 12.25 34.14
N THR A 107 11.92 12.80 35.34
CA THR A 107 12.43 12.13 36.55
C THR A 107 11.42 11.13 37.06
N GLN A 108 11.86 9.89 37.27
CA GLN A 108 11.03 8.81 37.82
C GLN A 108 11.60 8.26 39.11
N LYS A 109 10.68 7.97 40.05
CA LYS A 109 11.01 7.09 41.16
C LYS A 109 10.88 5.66 40.68
N TRP A 110 11.91 4.87 40.86
CA TRP A 110 11.88 3.45 40.64
C TRP A 110 12.12 2.72 41.96
N ASN A 111 11.32 1.70 42.25
CA ASN A 111 11.50 0.84 43.41
C ASN A 111 12.04 -0.50 42.92
N ALA A 112 13.33 -0.70 43.09
CA ALA A 112 13.90 -2.03 43.00
C ALA A 112 13.59 -2.76 44.32
N ARG A 113 12.70 -3.72 44.30
CA ARG A 113 12.43 -4.55 45.46
C ARG A 113 13.44 -5.68 45.57
N LYS A 114 14.72 -5.34 45.73
CA LYS A 114 15.80 -6.30 45.84
C LYS A 114 15.62 -7.30 47.00
N ASP A 115 14.95 -6.88 48.05
CA ASP A 115 14.87 -7.64 49.31
C ASP A 115 13.48 -8.21 49.58
N VAL A 116 12.53 -8.09 48.65
CA VAL A 116 11.19 -8.60 48.85
C VAL A 116 11.06 -10.00 48.23
N LEU A 117 10.85 -10.98 49.05
CA LEU A 117 10.56 -12.33 48.61
C LEU A 117 9.08 -12.47 48.21
N LYS A 118 8.83 -13.07 47.05
CA LYS A 118 7.51 -13.56 46.68
C LYS A 118 7.03 -14.62 47.67
N LYS A 119 5.71 -14.91 47.70
CA LYS A 119 5.13 -15.98 48.55
C LYS A 119 5.76 -17.35 48.32
N ASN A 120 6.39 -17.59 47.20
CA ASN A 120 7.12 -18.82 46.83
C ASN A 120 8.62 -18.79 47.22
N GLY A 121 9.10 -17.75 47.88
CA GLY A 121 10.49 -17.61 48.31
C GLY A 121 11.45 -17.05 47.26
N GLU A 122 10.98 -16.71 46.06
CA GLU A 122 11.79 -16.07 45.03
C GLU A 122 11.89 -14.56 45.25
N ILE A 123 12.99 -13.94 44.80
CA ILE A 123 13.17 -12.50 44.84
C ILE A 123 12.16 -11.80 43.90
N ASP A 124 11.48 -10.78 44.42
CA ASP A 124 10.53 -9.99 43.65
C ASP A 124 11.27 -8.91 42.81
N ASN A 125 11.69 -9.26 41.64
CA ASN A 125 12.44 -8.39 40.72
C ASN A 125 11.55 -7.44 39.91
N ARG A 126 10.42 -7.01 40.45
CA ARG A 126 9.56 -6.07 39.76
C ARG A 126 10.15 -4.67 39.74
N PHE A 127 10.23 -4.13 38.54
CA PHE A 127 10.58 -2.75 38.29
C PHE A 127 9.30 -1.95 38.06
N TYR A 128 9.05 -0.98 38.92
CA TYR A 128 7.88 -0.13 38.81
C TYR A 128 8.23 1.11 37.97
N PHE A 129 7.75 1.16 36.74
CA PHE A 129 7.68 2.39 35.97
C PHE A 129 6.50 3.22 36.52
N ASN A 130 6.64 3.70 37.74
CA ASN A 130 5.61 4.46 38.42
C ASN A 130 5.25 5.69 37.60
N ASN A 131 4.02 5.67 37.11
CA ASN A 131 3.27 6.78 36.55
C ASN A 131 4.06 8.06 36.32
N LEU A 132 4.50 8.27 35.08
CA LEU A 132 4.94 9.56 34.59
C LEU A 132 3.73 10.51 34.67
N LEU A 133 3.51 11.12 35.82
CA LEU A 133 2.36 11.98 36.07
C LEU A 133 2.75 13.45 35.87
N LYS A 134 3.13 13.82 34.64
CA LYS A 134 3.20 15.24 34.30
C LYS A 134 1.79 15.69 33.91
N GLU A 135 1.25 16.71 34.57
CA GLU A 135 -0.01 17.34 34.15
C GLU A 135 0.22 18.10 32.85
N VAL A 136 -0.66 17.86 31.89
CA VAL A 136 -0.65 18.47 30.57
C VAL A 136 -1.99 19.17 30.34
N LYS A 137 -1.93 20.46 30.03
CA LYS A 137 -3.09 21.25 29.61
C LYS A 137 -3.11 21.34 28.11
N TYR A 138 -4.17 20.84 27.50
CA TYR A 138 -4.31 20.78 26.04
C TYR A 138 -5.72 21.17 25.59
N LYS A 139 -5.90 21.39 24.31
CA LYS A 139 -7.18 21.66 23.67
C LYS A 139 -7.65 20.39 22.99
N ASP A 140 -8.78 19.86 23.38
CA ASP A 140 -9.33 18.62 22.81
C ASP A 140 -9.92 18.86 21.41
N HIS A 141 -10.37 17.78 20.75
CA HIS A 141 -10.96 17.81 19.41
C HIS A 141 -12.23 18.67 19.33
N THR A 142 -12.90 18.96 20.46
CA THR A 142 -14.06 19.85 20.52
C THR A 142 -13.67 21.32 20.69
N GLY A 143 -12.41 21.59 20.91
CA GLY A 143 -11.86 22.91 21.21
C GLY A 143 -11.91 23.27 22.70
N ALA A 144 -12.37 22.40 23.59
CA ALA A 144 -12.40 22.61 25.02
C ALA A 144 -11.01 22.42 25.66
N ILE A 145 -10.74 23.21 26.72
CA ILE A 145 -9.48 23.08 27.45
C ILE A 145 -9.61 21.95 28.46
N GLN A 146 -8.75 20.93 28.31
CA GLN A 146 -8.65 19.77 29.18
C GLN A 146 -7.34 19.77 29.96
N ILE A 147 -7.35 19.14 31.13
CA ILE A 147 -6.15 18.86 31.93
C ILE A 147 -6.10 17.35 32.15
N THR A 148 -5.03 16.72 31.72
CA THR A 148 -4.81 15.28 31.91
C THR A 148 -3.43 15.02 32.49
N LYS A 149 -3.21 13.78 32.94
CA LYS A 149 -1.89 13.33 33.38
C LYS A 149 -1.28 12.46 32.29
N PHE A 150 -0.10 12.84 31.80
CA PHE A 150 0.65 12.02 30.88
C PHE A 150 1.04 10.70 31.52
N THR A 151 0.75 9.59 30.85
CA THR A 151 1.20 8.26 31.24
C THR A 151 1.68 7.47 30.02
N ILE A 152 2.84 6.86 30.13
CA ILE A 152 3.43 6.06 29.06
C ILE A 152 2.55 4.85 28.65
N ARG A 153 1.72 4.36 29.56
CA ARG A 153 0.79 3.25 29.28
C ARG A 153 -0.20 3.52 28.14
N ASN A 154 -0.55 4.79 27.94
CA ASN A 154 -1.43 5.19 26.84
C ASN A 154 -0.77 5.07 25.46
N TYR A 155 0.51 4.75 25.41
CA TYR A 155 1.28 4.57 24.20
C TYR A 155 1.68 3.11 23.95
N PHE A 156 1.17 2.17 24.80
CA PHE A 156 1.38 0.74 24.65
C PHE A 156 0.14 0.05 24.13
N ALA A 157 0.33 -0.86 23.18
CA ALA A 157 -0.63 -1.85 22.76
C ALA A 157 -0.17 -3.23 23.28
N GLY A 158 -0.96 -3.85 24.16
CA GLY A 158 -0.64 -5.15 24.74
C GLY A 158 -0.44 -6.20 23.67
N GLY A 159 0.63 -6.96 23.76
CA GLY A 159 1.01 -7.97 22.77
C GLY A 159 1.68 -7.41 21.50
N TYR A 160 1.69 -6.10 21.27
CA TYR A 160 2.23 -5.49 20.05
C TYR A 160 3.37 -4.50 20.29
N SER A 161 3.55 -4.00 21.51
CA SER A 161 4.58 -3.01 21.82
C SER A 161 5.79 -3.60 22.52
N ASN A 162 6.99 -3.18 22.10
CA ASN A 162 8.24 -3.35 22.82
C ASN A 162 8.66 -2.01 23.42
N LEU A 163 9.04 -2.02 24.68
CA LEU A 163 9.67 -0.90 25.35
C LEU A 163 11.18 -1.11 25.32
N ASN A 164 11.89 -0.23 24.63
CA ASN A 164 13.33 -0.22 24.58
C ASN A 164 13.86 0.91 25.48
N ILE A 165 14.81 0.60 26.35
CA ILE A 165 15.44 1.55 27.27
C ILE A 165 16.94 1.47 27.06
N LYS A 166 17.56 2.59 26.68
CA LYS A 166 18.99 2.71 26.44
C LYS A 166 19.61 3.77 27.34
N LYS A 167 20.68 3.43 28.04
CA LYS A 167 21.44 4.39 28.83
C LYS A 167 22.33 5.23 27.92
N ALA A 168 22.05 6.54 27.85
CA ALA A 168 22.85 7.49 27.08
C ALA A 168 24.11 7.91 27.83
N SER A 169 25.06 8.50 27.13
CA SER A 169 26.35 8.96 27.70
C SER A 169 26.19 10.08 28.74
N ASP A 170 25.07 10.79 28.73
CA ASP A 170 24.72 11.83 29.71
C ASP A 170 24.04 11.29 30.99
N GLY A 171 23.93 9.95 31.10
CA GLY A 171 23.29 9.29 32.22
C GLY A 171 21.76 9.29 32.18
N ILE A 172 21.16 9.84 31.14
CA ILE A 172 19.71 9.83 30.89
C ILE A 172 19.35 8.52 30.17
N PHE A 173 18.16 7.99 30.46
CA PHE A 173 17.65 6.79 29.80
C PHE A 173 16.73 7.16 28.66
N ASP A 174 17.16 6.93 27.43
CA ASP A 174 16.32 7.07 26.24
C ASP A 174 15.30 5.93 26.19
N VAL A 175 14.03 6.30 26.12
CA VAL A 175 12.91 5.35 26.10
C VAL A 175 12.22 5.42 24.74
N ARG A 176 12.11 4.28 24.10
CA ARG A 176 11.49 4.13 22.80
C ARG A 176 10.47 3.01 22.81
N ILE A 177 9.38 3.21 22.07
CA ILE A 177 8.33 2.22 21.86
C ILE A 177 8.41 1.77 20.39
N ASP A 178 8.67 0.50 20.18
CA ASP A 178 8.63 -0.12 18.86
C ASP A 178 7.43 -1.06 18.81
N ASN A 179 6.62 -0.94 17.76
CA ASN A 179 5.42 -1.74 17.58
C ASN A 179 5.63 -2.77 16.47
N VAL A 180 5.09 -3.96 16.67
CA VAL A 180 5.08 -5.05 15.70
C VAL A 180 3.68 -5.24 15.14
N THR A 181 3.59 -5.69 13.91
CA THR A 181 2.31 -5.92 13.22
C THR A 181 1.60 -7.19 13.67
N GLU A 182 2.36 -8.13 14.22
CA GLU A 182 1.89 -9.43 14.75
C GLU A 182 2.08 -9.47 16.26
N PRO A 183 1.11 -9.98 17.04
CA PRO A 183 1.26 -10.06 18.48
C PRO A 183 2.31 -11.10 18.87
N TYR A 184 3.05 -10.82 19.92
CA TYR A 184 3.98 -11.80 20.49
C TYR A 184 3.20 -12.94 21.17
N ASN A 185 3.49 -14.17 20.83
CA ASN A 185 3.02 -15.35 21.55
C ASN A 185 3.90 -15.57 22.78
N ASP A 186 3.50 -15.05 23.93
CA ASP A 186 4.03 -15.48 25.22
C ASP A 186 3.49 -16.89 25.48
N GLY A 187 4.27 -17.92 25.23
CA GLY A 187 3.92 -19.33 25.42
C GLY A 187 3.45 -19.72 26.83
N LYS A 188 2.38 -19.13 27.31
CA LYS A 188 1.58 -19.52 28.48
C LYS A 188 0.24 -20.01 28.00
N GLU A 189 0.16 -21.35 27.89
CA GLU A 189 -1.07 -22.11 27.89
C GLU A 189 -1.86 -21.81 29.18
N ASP A 190 -2.92 -21.01 29.10
CA ASP A 190 -4.02 -21.08 30.04
C ASP A 190 -5.15 -21.84 29.34
N GLY A 191 -5.50 -22.97 29.94
CA GLY A 191 -6.29 -24.04 29.42
C GLY A 191 -7.59 -23.66 28.70
N LEU A 192 -7.66 -24.05 27.47
CA LEU A 192 -8.84 -24.50 26.76
C LEU A 192 -8.43 -25.73 25.95
N GLU A 193 -9.13 -26.82 26.25
CA GLU A 193 -8.87 -28.16 25.71
C GLU A 193 -9.04 -28.21 24.18
N ASP A 194 -8.09 -28.94 23.57
CA ASP A 194 -8.16 -29.71 22.34
C ASP A 194 -8.94 -29.15 21.14
N VAL A 195 -8.23 -28.41 20.30
CA VAL A 195 -8.27 -28.70 18.86
C VAL A 195 -6.82 -28.96 18.40
N ALA A 196 -6.33 -30.12 18.75
CA ALA A 196 -5.08 -30.64 18.22
C ALA A 196 -5.30 -31.09 16.78
N SER A 197 -4.32 -30.78 15.98
CA SER A 197 -4.09 -31.18 14.58
C SER A 197 -4.63 -30.24 13.49
N LEU A 198 -4.10 -29.03 13.43
CA LEU A 198 -3.84 -28.38 12.15
C LEU A 198 -2.37 -28.00 12.13
N GLN A 199 -1.67 -28.58 11.20
CA GLN A 199 -0.25 -28.37 10.92
C GLN A 199 0.07 -26.89 10.85
N THR A 200 1.10 -26.45 11.58
CA THR A 200 1.72 -25.12 11.47
C THR A 200 2.33 -24.95 10.09
N GLU A 201 1.49 -24.64 9.12
CA GLU A 201 1.95 -23.92 7.96
C GLU A 201 2.01 -22.43 8.36
N SER A 202 3.19 -21.86 8.22
CA SER A 202 3.42 -20.42 8.34
C SER A 202 2.43 -19.70 7.44
N TYR A 203 1.37 -19.16 8.03
CA TYR A 203 0.43 -18.31 7.33
C TYR A 203 1.07 -16.94 7.14
N ASP A 204 1.94 -16.82 6.17
CA ASP A 204 2.03 -15.61 5.35
C ASP A 204 0.69 -15.51 4.61
N LYS A 205 -0.35 -15.05 5.33
CA LYS A 205 -1.64 -14.77 4.72
C LYS A 205 -1.48 -13.50 3.89
N ILE A 206 -0.81 -13.66 2.72
CA ILE A 206 -0.75 -12.60 1.74
C ILE A 206 -2.20 -12.20 1.46
N SER A 207 -2.56 -10.98 1.87
CA SER A 207 -3.90 -10.46 1.63
C SER A 207 -4.27 -10.59 0.16
N ARG A 208 -5.52 -11.00 -0.10
CA ARG A 208 -6.01 -11.18 -1.48
C ARG A 208 -6.32 -9.85 -2.15
N GLN A 209 -6.57 -8.81 -1.39
CA GLN A 209 -6.88 -7.48 -1.93
C GLN A 209 -6.34 -6.39 -1.02
N ILE A 210 -5.41 -5.60 -1.57
CA ILE A 210 -4.69 -4.55 -0.82
C ILE A 210 -4.79 -3.24 -1.58
N ILE A 211 -5.05 -2.15 -0.86
CA ILE A 211 -4.86 -0.78 -1.37
C ILE A 211 -3.62 -0.19 -0.72
N TYR A 212 -2.57 0.03 -1.52
CA TYR A 212 -1.39 0.79 -1.12
C TYR A 212 -1.68 2.29 -1.24
N TYR A 213 -1.61 3.02 -0.14
CA TYR A 213 -1.96 4.43 -0.12
C TYR A 213 -0.86 5.29 0.52
N GLY A 214 -0.85 6.59 0.25
CA GLY A 214 0.11 7.56 0.77
C GLY A 214 0.36 8.71 -0.20
N ALA A 215 1.26 9.61 0.17
CA ALA A 215 1.62 10.80 -0.59
C ALA A 215 2.15 10.48 -2.00
N PRO A 216 2.13 11.44 -2.94
CA PRO A 216 2.70 11.26 -4.27
C PRO A 216 4.19 10.91 -4.22
N GLY A 217 4.60 9.89 -4.96
CA GLY A 217 6.01 9.51 -5.05
C GLY A 217 6.56 8.70 -3.85
N THR A 218 5.73 8.15 -2.96
CA THR A 218 6.19 7.27 -1.87
C THR A 218 6.67 5.90 -2.34
N GLY A 219 6.37 5.50 -3.58
CA GLY A 219 6.83 4.24 -4.15
C GLY A 219 5.78 3.13 -4.16
N LYS A 220 4.49 3.44 -4.03
CA LYS A 220 3.37 2.48 -4.04
C LYS A 220 3.42 1.49 -5.21
N SER A 221 3.51 1.98 -6.44
CA SER A 221 3.63 1.12 -7.63
C SER A 221 4.95 0.35 -7.68
N HIS A 222 6.02 0.89 -7.09
CA HIS A 222 7.30 0.19 -6.97
C HIS A 222 7.20 -0.99 -6.01
N LYS A 223 6.51 -0.82 -4.89
CA LYS A 223 6.20 -1.88 -3.94
C LYS A 223 5.48 -3.06 -4.61
N ILE A 224 4.47 -2.76 -5.42
CA ILE A 224 3.77 -3.79 -6.19
C ILE A 224 4.73 -4.49 -7.17
N LYS A 225 5.60 -3.75 -7.86
CA LYS A 225 6.62 -4.34 -8.74
C LYS A 225 7.59 -5.25 -8.00
N GLU A 226 7.99 -4.88 -6.78
CA GLU A 226 8.83 -5.73 -5.92
C GLU A 226 8.12 -7.06 -5.59
N ILE A 227 6.85 -7.02 -5.20
CA ILE A 227 6.03 -8.21 -4.89
C ILE A 227 5.90 -9.12 -6.11
N LEU A 228 5.76 -8.54 -7.31
CA LEU A 228 5.63 -9.27 -8.56
C LEU A 228 6.99 -9.76 -9.13
N GLY A 229 8.10 -9.38 -8.51
CA GLY A 229 9.45 -9.67 -9.01
C GLY A 229 9.80 -8.94 -10.30
N GLU A 230 9.18 -7.79 -10.55
CA GLU A 230 9.41 -6.95 -11.75
C GLU A 230 10.56 -5.95 -11.54
N TYR A 231 11.69 -6.41 -10.98
CA TYR A 231 12.89 -5.60 -10.78
C TYR A 231 14.13 -6.32 -11.32
N GLU A 232 15.16 -5.54 -11.61
CA GLU A 232 16.41 -6.08 -12.14
C GLU A 232 17.10 -6.96 -11.09
N GLY A 233 17.56 -8.15 -11.53
CA GLY A 233 18.21 -9.11 -10.63
C GLY A 233 17.25 -9.98 -9.79
N CYS A 234 15.93 -9.88 -10.00
CA CYS A 234 14.98 -10.74 -9.30
C CYS A 234 15.23 -12.23 -9.63
N PRO A 235 15.34 -13.11 -8.62
CA PRO A 235 15.43 -14.56 -8.82
C PRO A 235 14.24 -15.10 -9.60
N ALA A 236 14.47 -16.06 -10.49
CA ALA A 236 13.44 -16.59 -11.39
C ALA A 236 12.27 -17.27 -10.64
N ASP A 237 12.54 -17.88 -9.50
CA ASP A 237 11.56 -18.52 -8.61
C ASP A 237 10.64 -17.54 -7.89
N LYS A 238 11.06 -16.28 -7.76
CA LYS A 238 10.25 -15.20 -7.15
C LYS A 238 9.47 -14.37 -8.18
N LYS A 239 9.73 -14.56 -9.47
CA LYS A 239 9.16 -13.77 -10.53
C LYS A 239 7.80 -14.29 -10.94
N VAL A 240 6.75 -13.46 -10.82
CA VAL A 240 5.43 -13.79 -11.33
C VAL A 240 5.46 -13.79 -12.86
N PRO A 241 4.92 -14.83 -13.54
CA PRO A 241 4.83 -14.85 -14.99
C PRO A 241 4.03 -13.65 -15.54
N LYS A 242 4.53 -13.00 -16.57
CA LYS A 242 3.85 -11.84 -17.18
C LYS A 242 2.41 -12.15 -17.63
N ALA A 243 2.14 -13.39 -18.03
CA ALA A 243 0.80 -13.84 -18.42
C ALA A 243 -0.19 -13.83 -17.25
N ASN A 244 0.28 -13.80 -16.02
CA ASN A 244 -0.53 -13.81 -14.80
C ASN A 244 -0.65 -12.41 -14.16
N ILE A 245 -0.16 -11.35 -14.83
CA ILE A 245 -0.21 -9.96 -14.35
C ILE A 245 -1.08 -9.15 -15.30
N PHE A 246 -2.18 -8.61 -14.77
CA PHE A 246 -3.12 -7.75 -15.48
C PHE A 246 -3.12 -6.38 -14.83
N ARG A 247 -2.99 -5.32 -15.64
CA ARG A 247 -2.94 -3.94 -15.14
C ARG A 247 -4.03 -3.09 -15.77
N THR A 248 -4.60 -2.22 -14.96
CA THR A 248 -5.53 -1.17 -15.39
C THR A 248 -5.30 0.08 -14.56
N THR A 249 -5.72 1.22 -15.09
CA THR A 249 -5.70 2.49 -14.37
C THR A 249 -7.11 3.05 -14.36
N PHE A 250 -7.59 3.47 -13.20
CA PHE A 250 -8.89 4.12 -13.14
C PHE A 250 -8.76 5.60 -13.50
N HIS A 251 -9.76 6.12 -14.16
CA HIS A 251 -9.91 7.53 -14.53
C HIS A 251 -11.41 7.92 -14.45
N PRO A 252 -11.76 9.21 -14.49
CA PRO A 252 -13.15 9.65 -14.30
C PRO A 252 -14.17 9.00 -15.23
N ASP A 253 -13.78 8.66 -16.46
CA ASP A 253 -14.66 8.01 -17.45
C ASP A 253 -14.63 6.47 -17.36
N SER A 254 -13.96 5.89 -16.36
CA SER A 254 -13.95 4.44 -16.17
C SER A 254 -15.32 3.97 -15.68
N ASP A 255 -15.78 2.88 -16.25
CA ASP A 255 -17.05 2.23 -15.96
C ASP A 255 -16.93 0.70 -15.96
N TYR A 256 -18.04 0.01 -15.72
CA TYR A 256 -18.10 -1.45 -15.75
C TYR A 256 -17.61 -2.02 -17.09
N SER A 257 -17.98 -1.39 -18.22
CA SER A 257 -17.62 -1.87 -19.56
C SER A 257 -16.13 -1.74 -19.88
N THR A 258 -15.44 -0.79 -19.27
CA THR A 258 -14.00 -0.58 -19.43
C THR A 258 -13.17 -1.41 -18.47
N PHE A 259 -13.77 -1.92 -17.40
CA PHE A 259 -13.12 -2.75 -16.40
C PHE A 259 -13.38 -4.26 -16.59
N VAL A 260 -14.63 -4.64 -16.85
CA VAL A 260 -15.06 -6.03 -17.02
C VAL A 260 -15.08 -6.42 -18.50
N GLY A 261 -15.81 -5.68 -19.31
CA GLY A 261 -15.97 -5.92 -20.74
C GLY A 261 -17.38 -5.60 -21.21
N ALA A 262 -17.52 -5.56 -22.50
CA ALA A 262 -18.82 -5.37 -23.17
C ALA A 262 -18.78 -5.87 -24.61
N TYR A 263 -19.94 -6.04 -25.22
CA TYR A 263 -20.04 -6.21 -26.67
C TYR A 263 -19.64 -4.90 -27.37
N LYS A 264 -18.64 -5.00 -28.23
CA LYS A 264 -18.13 -3.87 -29.02
C LYS A 264 -18.01 -4.23 -30.49
N PRO A 265 -18.19 -3.26 -31.40
CA PRO A 265 -17.84 -3.49 -32.78
C PRO A 265 -16.33 -3.70 -32.88
N THR A 266 -15.94 -4.83 -33.44
CA THR A 266 -14.55 -5.21 -33.69
C THR A 266 -14.34 -5.47 -35.17
N MET A 267 -13.14 -5.15 -35.67
CA MET A 267 -12.81 -5.43 -37.07
C MET A 267 -12.26 -6.86 -37.19
N GLU A 268 -13.02 -7.73 -37.85
CA GLU A 268 -12.52 -9.03 -38.26
C GLU A 268 -11.78 -8.86 -39.60
N LYS A 269 -10.47 -9.14 -39.59
CA LYS A 269 -9.66 -9.14 -40.80
C LYS A 269 -9.75 -10.50 -41.48
N PRO A 270 -9.89 -10.55 -42.80
CA PRO A 270 -9.83 -11.81 -43.51
C PRO A 270 -8.48 -12.48 -43.28
N ILE A 271 -8.48 -13.80 -43.12
CA ILE A 271 -7.24 -14.57 -43.00
C ILE A 271 -6.68 -14.77 -44.39
N ASP A 272 -5.77 -13.93 -44.81
CA ASP A 272 -5.14 -14.03 -46.16
C ASP A 272 -4.04 -15.11 -46.22
N LYS A 273 -3.58 -15.58 -45.05
CA LYS A 273 -2.54 -16.60 -44.98
C LYS A 273 -3.12 -17.98 -45.33
N ILE A 274 -2.50 -18.67 -46.29
CA ILE A 274 -2.73 -20.07 -46.56
C ILE A 274 -1.84 -20.90 -45.61
N TYR A 275 -2.46 -21.70 -44.79
CA TYR A 275 -1.79 -22.54 -43.79
C TYR A 275 -1.51 -23.94 -44.36
N ALA A 276 -0.31 -24.47 -44.12
CA ALA A 276 0.04 -25.83 -44.42
C ALA A 276 -0.72 -26.83 -43.52
N LYS A 277 -0.87 -28.08 -43.92
CA LYS A 277 -1.56 -29.13 -43.15
C LYS A 277 -1.14 -29.24 -41.69
N GLY A 278 0.18 -29.20 -41.42
CA GLY A 278 0.70 -29.24 -40.04
C GLY A 278 0.31 -28.02 -39.19
N GLU A 279 0.29 -26.85 -39.80
CA GLU A 279 -0.15 -25.61 -39.12
C GLU A 279 -1.66 -25.67 -38.81
N LEU A 280 -2.48 -26.26 -39.72
CA LEU A 280 -3.91 -26.44 -39.50
C LEU A 280 -4.21 -27.43 -38.36
N ILE A 281 -3.41 -28.51 -38.24
CA ILE A 281 -3.48 -29.43 -37.09
C ILE A 281 -3.22 -28.67 -35.78
N SER A 282 -2.15 -27.88 -35.72
CA SER A 282 -1.84 -27.08 -34.52
C SER A 282 -2.95 -26.08 -34.17
N LYS A 283 -3.52 -25.40 -35.17
CA LYS A 283 -4.63 -24.47 -34.99
C LYS A 283 -5.92 -25.15 -34.52
N LEU A 284 -6.19 -26.36 -35.01
CA LEU A 284 -7.33 -27.14 -34.60
C LEU A 284 -7.17 -27.65 -33.16
N THR A 285 -5.97 -28.09 -32.81
CA THR A 285 -5.60 -28.48 -31.44
C THR A 285 -5.73 -27.30 -30.47
N GLU A 286 -5.15 -26.14 -30.81
CA GLU A 286 -5.31 -24.91 -30.02
C GLU A 286 -6.77 -24.54 -29.77
N MET A 287 -7.63 -24.65 -30.78
CA MET A 287 -9.06 -24.37 -30.65
C MET A 287 -9.76 -25.38 -29.73
N LYS A 288 -9.36 -26.66 -29.80
CA LYS A 288 -9.93 -27.74 -28.97
C LYS A 288 -9.50 -27.61 -27.51
N GLU A 289 -8.23 -27.31 -27.26
CA GLU A 289 -7.65 -27.16 -25.91
C GLU A 289 -8.04 -25.82 -25.26
N GLY A 290 -8.37 -24.82 -26.06
CA GLY A 290 -8.69 -23.46 -25.57
C GLY A 290 -10.07 -23.34 -24.89
N GLY A 291 -10.83 -24.42 -24.69
CA GLY A 291 -12.13 -24.41 -24.01
C GLY A 291 -13.23 -23.65 -24.75
N VAL A 292 -12.95 -23.23 -25.97
CA VAL A 292 -13.96 -22.62 -26.85
C VAL A 292 -14.91 -23.72 -27.33
N THR A 293 -16.21 -23.44 -27.37
CA THR A 293 -17.18 -24.34 -28.00
C THR A 293 -16.72 -24.64 -29.43
N TYR A 294 -15.99 -25.73 -29.56
CA TYR A 294 -15.34 -26.10 -30.78
C TYR A 294 -16.40 -26.66 -31.73
N SER A 295 -16.48 -26.10 -32.92
CA SER A 295 -17.27 -26.65 -34.01
C SER A 295 -16.38 -26.83 -35.24
N PRO A 296 -16.28 -28.03 -35.80
CA PRO A 296 -15.60 -28.27 -37.07
C PRO A 296 -16.08 -27.33 -38.17
N GLN A 297 -17.34 -26.96 -38.14
CA GLN A 297 -17.93 -26.01 -39.07
C GLN A 297 -17.32 -24.59 -38.90
N LYS A 298 -17.16 -24.11 -37.65
CA LYS A 298 -16.51 -22.81 -37.37
C LYS A 298 -15.04 -22.81 -37.83
N PHE A 299 -14.32 -23.91 -37.63
CA PHE A 299 -12.97 -24.06 -38.12
C PHE A 299 -12.93 -24.04 -39.66
N GLY A 300 -13.86 -24.80 -40.31
CA GLY A 300 -14.03 -24.82 -41.76
C GLY A 300 -14.28 -23.42 -42.32
N ALA A 301 -15.15 -22.64 -41.70
CA ALA A 301 -15.45 -21.27 -42.10
C ALA A 301 -14.24 -20.36 -41.95
N LYS A 302 -13.50 -20.46 -40.84
CA LYS A 302 -12.33 -19.62 -40.55
C LYS A 302 -11.14 -19.90 -41.47
N TYR A 303 -10.87 -21.16 -41.78
CA TYR A 303 -9.70 -21.59 -42.57
C TYR A 303 -10.07 -22.10 -43.97
N TRP A 304 -11.22 -21.69 -44.50
CA TRP A 304 -11.76 -22.21 -45.76
C TRP A 304 -10.80 -22.14 -46.94
N ARG A 305 -10.02 -21.06 -47.07
CA ARG A 305 -9.01 -20.88 -48.15
C ARG A 305 -7.93 -21.94 -48.10
N SER A 306 -7.44 -22.26 -46.89
CA SER A 306 -6.43 -23.32 -46.69
C SER A 306 -7.01 -24.70 -46.90
N LEU A 307 -8.19 -24.96 -46.33
CA LEU A 307 -8.86 -26.25 -46.45
C LEU A 307 -9.34 -26.55 -47.88
N LYS A 308 -9.65 -25.52 -48.69
CA LYS A 308 -10.04 -25.67 -50.10
C LYS A 308 -8.89 -26.19 -50.98
N GLN A 309 -7.64 -25.97 -50.57
CA GLN A 309 -6.45 -26.45 -51.26
C GLN A 309 -6.09 -27.91 -50.91
N LEU A 310 -6.71 -28.47 -49.91
CA LEU A 310 -6.46 -29.81 -49.44
C LEU A 310 -7.47 -30.83 -50.05
N ASN A 311 -6.95 -32.01 -50.34
CA ASN A 311 -7.79 -33.12 -50.77
C ASN A 311 -8.56 -33.75 -49.56
N LEU A 312 -9.47 -34.66 -49.83
CA LEU A 312 -10.29 -35.29 -48.78
C LEU A 312 -9.44 -36.09 -47.76
N SER A 313 -8.36 -36.75 -48.23
CA SER A 313 -7.44 -37.47 -47.34
C SER A 313 -6.76 -36.55 -46.36
N ASP A 314 -6.25 -35.40 -46.82
CA ASP A 314 -5.61 -34.41 -45.94
C ASP A 314 -6.56 -33.82 -44.90
N LYS A 315 -7.81 -33.56 -45.27
CA LYS A 315 -8.84 -33.10 -44.33
C LYS A 315 -9.16 -34.16 -43.26
N LYS A 316 -9.20 -35.46 -43.63
CA LYS A 316 -9.36 -36.55 -42.68
C LYS A 316 -8.16 -36.67 -41.75
N ASP A 317 -6.95 -36.58 -42.27
CA ASP A 317 -5.73 -36.64 -41.48
C ASP A 317 -5.67 -35.51 -40.43
N ILE A 318 -6.13 -34.29 -40.76
CA ILE A 318 -6.24 -33.18 -39.82
C ILE A 318 -7.19 -33.54 -38.67
N LEU A 319 -8.35 -34.09 -38.96
CA LEU A 319 -9.33 -34.50 -37.97
C LEU A 319 -8.80 -35.64 -37.08
N GLN A 320 -8.22 -36.67 -37.68
CA GLN A 320 -7.65 -37.82 -36.96
C GLN A 320 -6.47 -37.40 -36.04
N ALA A 321 -5.59 -36.53 -36.52
CA ALA A 321 -4.48 -35.99 -35.70
C ALA A 321 -4.97 -35.24 -34.47
N CYS A 322 -6.18 -34.69 -34.53
CA CYS A 322 -6.83 -34.01 -33.38
C CYS A 322 -7.78 -34.93 -32.61
N GLY A 323 -7.76 -36.27 -32.87
CA GLY A 323 -8.60 -37.25 -32.18
C GLY A 323 -10.09 -37.14 -32.52
N MET A 324 -10.42 -36.80 -33.77
CA MET A 324 -11.77 -36.58 -34.24
C MET A 324 -12.16 -37.60 -35.33
N SER A 325 -13.48 -37.86 -35.44
CA SER A 325 -14.00 -38.76 -36.46
C SER A 325 -13.94 -38.15 -37.87
N ASP A 326 -13.63 -38.97 -38.88
CA ASP A 326 -13.61 -38.61 -40.29
C ASP A 326 -14.94 -38.03 -40.79
N ASN A 327 -16.06 -38.36 -40.14
CA ASN A 327 -17.39 -37.88 -40.50
C ASN A 327 -17.50 -36.35 -40.40
N TYR A 328 -16.63 -35.69 -39.61
CA TYR A 328 -16.61 -34.23 -39.47
C TYR A 328 -16.04 -33.49 -40.70
N THR A 329 -15.55 -34.21 -41.73
CA THR A 329 -15.22 -33.57 -43.01
C THR A 329 -16.43 -32.88 -43.64
N VAL A 330 -17.65 -33.45 -43.45
CA VAL A 330 -18.89 -32.81 -43.89
C VAL A 330 -19.11 -31.46 -43.23
N GLU A 331 -18.79 -31.36 -41.94
CA GLU A 331 -18.89 -30.11 -41.18
C GLU A 331 -17.80 -29.11 -41.61
N PHE A 332 -16.60 -29.56 -41.99
CA PHE A 332 -15.60 -28.71 -42.62
C PHE A 332 -16.12 -28.13 -43.93
N ASP A 333 -16.73 -28.96 -44.79
CA ASP A 333 -17.23 -28.52 -46.09
C ASP A 333 -18.42 -27.55 -45.95
N LYS A 334 -19.33 -27.78 -44.99
CA LYS A 334 -20.39 -26.82 -44.63
C LYS A 334 -19.79 -25.49 -44.15
N GLY A 335 -18.78 -25.55 -43.28
CA GLY A 335 -18.10 -24.38 -42.79
C GLY A 335 -17.37 -23.64 -43.91
N MET A 336 -16.66 -24.36 -44.76
CA MET A 336 -15.98 -23.78 -45.92
C MET A 336 -16.95 -23.06 -46.87
N ALA A 337 -18.15 -23.64 -47.15
CA ALA A 337 -19.16 -22.98 -47.97
C ALA A 337 -19.63 -21.66 -47.33
N VAL A 338 -19.87 -21.66 -46.03
CA VAL A 338 -20.20 -20.45 -45.29
C VAL A 338 -19.05 -19.43 -45.32
N GLY A 339 -17.81 -19.88 -45.12
CA GLY A 339 -16.61 -19.01 -45.18
C GLY A 339 -16.41 -18.43 -46.58
N GLU A 340 -16.62 -19.22 -47.62
CA GLU A 340 -16.50 -18.79 -49.02
C GLU A 340 -17.61 -17.78 -49.39
N GLU A 341 -18.86 -18.04 -49.03
CA GLU A 341 -19.99 -17.16 -49.31
C GLU A 341 -19.86 -15.82 -48.60
N TYR A 342 -19.47 -15.85 -47.32
CA TYR A 342 -19.32 -14.63 -46.51
C TYR A 342 -18.05 -13.81 -46.81
N LEU A 343 -16.94 -14.46 -47.20
CA LEU A 343 -15.65 -13.81 -47.41
C LEU A 343 -15.28 -13.60 -48.86
N ALA A 344 -15.97 -14.24 -49.82
CA ALA A 344 -15.78 -14.02 -51.24
C ALA A 344 -16.29 -12.65 -51.70
N CYS A 345 -17.19 -12.03 -50.96
CA CYS A 345 -17.75 -10.72 -51.25
C CYS A 345 -16.93 -9.53 -50.78
N SER A 346 -15.87 -9.71 -49.99
CA SER A 346 -15.05 -8.60 -49.53
C SER A 346 -13.63 -9.01 -49.17
N ASN A 347 -12.68 -8.49 -49.90
CA ASN A 347 -11.29 -8.32 -49.43
C ASN A 347 -11.21 -7.30 -48.28
N GLU A 348 -12.33 -6.86 -47.77
CA GLU A 348 -12.44 -5.81 -46.78
C GLU A 348 -12.65 -6.39 -45.40
N SER A 349 -12.02 -5.77 -44.40
CA SER A 349 -12.29 -6.06 -42.99
C SER A 349 -13.77 -5.79 -42.68
N ARG A 350 -14.44 -6.69 -42.03
CA ARG A 350 -15.85 -6.50 -41.62
C ARG A 350 -15.97 -6.13 -40.15
N ILE A 351 -16.95 -5.32 -39.84
CA ILE A 351 -17.30 -5.04 -38.45
C ILE A 351 -18.20 -6.18 -37.95
N ILE A 352 -17.74 -6.83 -36.88
CA ILE A 352 -18.55 -7.79 -36.13
C ILE A 352 -18.73 -7.29 -34.71
N TYR A 353 -19.82 -7.66 -34.07
CA TYR A 353 -19.97 -7.42 -32.64
C TYR A 353 -19.43 -8.64 -31.89
N SER A 354 -18.46 -8.41 -31.01
CA SER A 354 -17.93 -9.46 -30.14
C SER A 354 -17.77 -8.94 -28.72
N PHE A 355 -17.88 -9.85 -27.76
CA PHE A 355 -17.59 -9.50 -26.37
C PHE A 355 -16.08 -9.28 -26.22
N VAL A 356 -15.70 -8.08 -25.76
CA VAL A 356 -14.32 -7.68 -25.57
C VAL A 356 -14.04 -7.65 -24.07
N PRO A 357 -13.35 -8.67 -23.51
CA PRO A 357 -13.02 -8.71 -22.10
C PRO A 357 -11.97 -7.67 -21.76
N GLN A 358 -12.08 -7.08 -20.59
CA GLN A 358 -11.14 -6.10 -20.05
C GLN A 358 -10.27 -6.70 -18.92
N ALA A 359 -9.51 -5.87 -18.22
CA ALA A 359 -8.49 -6.33 -17.29
C ALA A 359 -9.02 -7.27 -16.20
N PHE A 360 -10.16 -6.95 -15.59
CA PHE A 360 -10.77 -7.80 -14.56
C PHE A 360 -11.12 -9.19 -15.13
N LEU A 361 -11.85 -9.24 -16.22
CA LEU A 361 -12.33 -10.51 -16.76
C LEU A 361 -11.19 -11.37 -17.32
N ASN A 362 -10.17 -10.74 -17.90
CA ASN A 362 -8.96 -11.45 -18.33
C ASN A 362 -8.20 -12.07 -17.14
N ALA A 363 -8.06 -11.34 -16.04
CA ALA A 363 -7.45 -11.85 -14.81
C ALA A 363 -8.30 -12.98 -14.21
N TYR A 364 -9.62 -12.82 -14.18
CA TYR A 364 -10.57 -13.81 -13.71
C TYR A 364 -10.46 -15.13 -14.47
N ILE A 365 -10.51 -15.07 -15.81
CA ILE A 365 -10.38 -16.25 -16.68
C ILE A 365 -9.02 -16.92 -16.49
N GLN A 366 -7.93 -16.14 -16.41
CA GLN A 366 -6.60 -16.67 -16.20
C GLN A 366 -6.48 -17.40 -14.86
N ALA A 367 -7.06 -16.84 -13.80
CA ALA A 367 -7.03 -17.46 -12.48
C ALA A 367 -7.75 -18.82 -12.45
N TYR A 368 -8.85 -18.98 -13.16
CA TYR A 368 -9.52 -20.28 -13.29
C TYR A 368 -8.78 -21.27 -14.20
N LYS A 369 -8.07 -20.78 -15.23
CA LYS A 369 -7.24 -21.63 -16.10
C LYS A 369 -5.95 -22.08 -15.43
N LYS A 370 -5.46 -21.33 -14.45
CA LYS A 370 -4.19 -21.53 -13.74
C LYS A 370 -4.41 -21.61 -12.23
N SER A 371 -5.24 -22.55 -11.78
CA SER A 371 -5.67 -22.66 -10.37
C SER A 371 -4.52 -22.77 -9.37
N GLU A 372 -3.39 -23.35 -9.78
CA GLU A 372 -2.19 -23.55 -8.94
C GLU A 372 -1.21 -22.36 -8.98
N GLU A 373 -1.43 -21.40 -9.87
CA GLU A 373 -0.57 -20.24 -10.01
C GLU A 373 -1.26 -18.99 -9.47
N LYS A 374 -0.50 -18.09 -8.83
CA LYS A 374 -1.04 -16.78 -8.42
C LYS A 374 -1.24 -15.89 -9.63
N VAL A 375 -2.41 -15.27 -9.72
CA VAL A 375 -2.77 -14.30 -10.75
C VAL A 375 -3.04 -12.96 -10.08
N TYR A 376 -2.53 -11.87 -10.66
CA TYR A 376 -2.61 -10.54 -10.08
C TYR A 376 -3.35 -9.58 -11.01
N LEU A 377 -4.34 -8.90 -10.46
CA LEU A 377 -4.99 -7.74 -11.06
C LEU A 377 -4.50 -6.49 -10.33
N ILE A 378 -3.86 -5.59 -11.06
CA ILE A 378 -3.33 -4.34 -10.51
C ILE A 378 -4.17 -3.17 -11.00
N ILE A 379 -4.68 -2.38 -10.05
CA ILE A 379 -5.49 -1.20 -10.31
C ILE A 379 -4.71 0.03 -9.85
N GLU A 380 -4.16 0.78 -10.80
CA GLU A 380 -3.50 2.04 -10.48
C GLU A 380 -4.53 3.16 -10.31
N GLU A 381 -4.30 4.05 -9.33
CA GLU A 381 -5.11 5.24 -9.06
C GLU A 381 -6.60 4.91 -8.83
N ILE A 382 -6.91 3.96 -7.96
CA ILE A 382 -8.26 3.41 -7.75
C ILE A 382 -9.32 4.48 -7.43
N ASN A 383 -8.93 5.56 -6.77
CA ASN A 383 -9.81 6.65 -6.38
C ASN A 383 -10.01 7.73 -7.47
N ARG A 384 -9.37 7.60 -8.63
CA ARG A 384 -9.67 8.47 -9.79
C ARG A 384 -10.92 8.08 -10.55
N GLY A 385 -11.45 6.88 -10.31
CA GLY A 385 -12.71 6.43 -10.87
C GLY A 385 -13.77 6.20 -9.78
N ASN A 386 -15.04 6.24 -10.18
CA ASN A 386 -16.13 5.89 -9.29
C ASN A 386 -16.17 4.37 -9.06
N CYS A 387 -15.58 3.90 -7.95
CA CYS A 387 -15.48 2.47 -7.65
C CYS A 387 -16.84 1.75 -7.65
N ALA A 388 -17.91 2.39 -7.16
CA ALA A 388 -19.24 1.80 -7.14
C ALA A 388 -19.78 1.57 -8.57
N GLN A 389 -19.53 2.49 -9.48
CA GLN A 389 -19.92 2.38 -10.89
C GLN A 389 -19.06 1.35 -11.64
N ILE A 390 -17.75 1.35 -11.38
CA ILE A 390 -16.79 0.50 -12.09
C ILE A 390 -16.95 -0.97 -11.69
N PHE A 391 -17.11 -1.24 -10.40
CA PHE A 391 -17.28 -2.60 -9.90
C PHE A 391 -18.71 -3.12 -10.06
N GLY A 392 -19.72 -2.22 -9.94
CA GLY A 392 -21.12 -2.66 -9.96
C GLY A 392 -21.36 -3.82 -8.99
N ASP A 393 -22.03 -4.87 -9.43
CA ASP A 393 -22.34 -6.06 -8.62
C ASP A 393 -21.10 -6.89 -8.23
N LEU A 394 -19.97 -6.75 -8.97
CA LEU A 394 -18.71 -7.42 -8.64
C LEU A 394 -18.18 -7.04 -7.25
N PHE A 395 -18.66 -5.92 -6.73
CA PHE A 395 -18.34 -5.46 -5.39
C PHE A 395 -18.64 -6.52 -4.30
N GLN A 396 -19.70 -7.31 -4.45
CA GLN A 396 -20.04 -8.39 -3.50
C GLN A 396 -19.01 -9.52 -3.52
N LEU A 397 -18.35 -9.75 -4.64
CA LEU A 397 -17.34 -10.79 -4.78
C LEU A 397 -16.07 -10.53 -3.94
N LEU A 398 -15.87 -9.27 -3.53
CA LEU A 398 -14.72 -8.88 -2.71
C LEU A 398 -14.85 -9.33 -1.24
N ASP A 399 -16.02 -9.78 -0.78
CA ASP A 399 -16.15 -10.47 0.50
C ASP A 399 -15.58 -11.90 0.32
N ARG A 400 -14.44 -12.19 0.96
CA ARG A 400 -13.71 -13.45 0.83
C ARG A 400 -13.86 -14.32 2.07
N ASP A 401 -14.04 -15.63 1.85
CA ASP A 401 -14.03 -16.63 2.91
C ASP A 401 -12.60 -16.89 3.45
N VAL A 402 -12.49 -17.76 4.44
CA VAL A 402 -11.20 -18.14 5.07
C VAL A 402 -10.22 -18.77 4.07
N ASN A 403 -10.70 -19.34 2.97
CA ASN A 403 -9.89 -19.94 1.91
C ASN A 403 -9.50 -18.93 0.84
N GLY A 404 -9.99 -17.70 0.93
CA GLY A 404 -9.74 -16.62 -0.02
C GLY A 404 -10.58 -16.70 -1.30
N LYS A 405 -11.68 -17.46 -1.34
CA LYS A 405 -12.71 -17.42 -2.38
C LYS A 405 -13.78 -16.40 -2.02
N SER A 406 -14.54 -15.90 -3.00
CA SER A 406 -15.72 -15.09 -2.69
C SER A 406 -16.68 -15.87 -1.79
N GLU A 407 -17.15 -15.23 -0.71
CA GLU A 407 -18.15 -15.79 0.20
C GLU A 407 -19.51 -15.94 -0.50
N TYR A 408 -19.83 -14.99 -1.37
CA TYR A 408 -21.07 -14.95 -2.14
C TYR A 408 -20.78 -14.96 -3.64
N GLY A 409 -21.60 -15.67 -4.41
CA GLY A 409 -21.63 -15.60 -5.86
C GLY A 409 -22.55 -14.47 -6.34
N ILE A 410 -22.31 -13.96 -7.53
CA ILE A 410 -23.24 -13.08 -8.25
C ILE A 410 -23.63 -13.70 -9.58
N LYS A 411 -24.89 -13.48 -10.02
CA LYS A 411 -25.34 -13.96 -11.33
C LYS A 411 -24.77 -13.08 -12.43
N ALA A 412 -24.16 -13.74 -13.41
CA ALA A 412 -23.76 -13.10 -14.65
C ALA A 412 -24.99 -12.74 -15.49
N ASP A 413 -24.93 -11.60 -16.19
CA ASP A 413 -25.89 -11.34 -17.26
C ASP A 413 -25.72 -12.37 -18.40
N ALA A 414 -26.68 -12.41 -19.32
CA ALA A 414 -26.71 -13.42 -20.39
C ALA A 414 -25.47 -13.38 -21.29
N ASP A 415 -24.97 -12.18 -21.57
CA ASP A 415 -23.81 -11.96 -22.45
C ASP A 415 -22.51 -12.39 -21.79
N LEU A 416 -22.30 -11.98 -20.55
CA LEU A 416 -21.13 -12.35 -19.74
C LEU A 416 -21.12 -13.84 -19.46
N ARG A 417 -22.30 -14.42 -19.16
CA ARG A 417 -22.46 -15.86 -18.95
C ARG A 417 -22.04 -16.63 -20.19
N ALA A 418 -22.64 -16.33 -21.35
CA ALA A 418 -22.32 -17.01 -22.61
C ALA A 418 -20.83 -16.91 -22.95
N PHE A 419 -20.22 -15.74 -22.72
CA PHE A 419 -18.79 -15.54 -22.95
C PHE A 419 -17.93 -16.39 -22.00
N LEU A 420 -18.25 -16.43 -20.71
CA LEU A 420 -17.49 -17.23 -19.73
C LEU A 420 -17.67 -18.73 -19.93
N GLU A 421 -18.86 -19.19 -20.25
CA GLU A 421 -19.13 -20.60 -20.62
C GLU A 421 -18.31 -21.00 -21.85
N GLU A 422 -18.18 -20.10 -22.83
CA GLU A 422 -17.30 -20.33 -24.00
C GLU A 422 -15.82 -20.43 -23.60
N LYS A 423 -15.33 -19.60 -22.66
CA LYS A 423 -13.90 -19.50 -22.29
C LYS A 423 -13.45 -20.51 -21.25
N LEU A 424 -14.32 -20.89 -20.35
CA LEU A 424 -14.03 -21.75 -19.19
C LEU A 424 -14.68 -23.12 -19.28
N GLY A 425 -15.82 -23.27 -20.00
CA GLY A 425 -16.71 -24.40 -19.99
C GLY A 425 -17.85 -24.24 -18.99
N GLU A 426 -19.03 -24.78 -19.31
CA GLU A 426 -20.27 -24.63 -18.51
C GLU A 426 -20.14 -25.20 -17.09
N ASP A 427 -19.38 -26.28 -16.90
CA ASP A 427 -19.17 -26.92 -15.60
C ASP A 427 -18.07 -26.27 -14.75
N ASN A 428 -17.37 -25.24 -15.27
CA ASN A 428 -16.29 -24.59 -14.55
C ASN A 428 -16.82 -23.79 -13.36
N GLN A 429 -16.16 -23.91 -12.22
CA GLN A 429 -16.54 -23.21 -10.97
C GLN A 429 -16.61 -21.67 -11.12
N GLY A 430 -15.96 -21.10 -12.14
CA GLY A 430 -15.99 -19.67 -12.44
C GLY A 430 -17.28 -19.19 -13.10
N ILE A 431 -18.17 -20.11 -13.55
CA ILE A 431 -19.44 -19.74 -14.20
C ILE A 431 -20.53 -20.77 -13.95
N LYS A 432 -20.26 -21.75 -13.11
CA LYS A 432 -21.20 -22.81 -12.81
C LYS A 432 -22.55 -22.23 -12.37
N ASP A 433 -23.63 -22.77 -12.91
CA ASP A 433 -25.00 -22.29 -12.66
C ASP A 433 -25.23 -20.79 -13.03
N GLY A 434 -24.33 -20.22 -13.86
CA GLY A 434 -24.36 -18.82 -14.27
C GLY A 434 -23.90 -17.86 -13.17
N GLU A 435 -23.17 -18.33 -12.16
CA GLU A 435 -22.67 -17.52 -11.07
C GLU A 435 -21.15 -17.28 -11.17
N LEU A 436 -20.74 -16.04 -10.90
CA LEU A 436 -19.35 -15.65 -10.74
C LEU A 436 -18.93 -15.78 -9.28
N CYS A 437 -17.70 -16.25 -9.07
CA CYS A 437 -17.08 -16.34 -7.76
C CYS A 437 -15.56 -16.13 -7.93
N LEU A 438 -14.94 -15.23 -7.16
CA LEU A 438 -13.50 -15.02 -7.28
C LEU A 438 -12.74 -16.23 -6.69
N PRO A 439 -11.79 -16.80 -7.42
CA PRO A 439 -10.99 -17.93 -6.94
C PRO A 439 -9.93 -17.46 -5.92
N SER A 440 -9.44 -18.40 -5.13
CA SER A 440 -8.46 -18.12 -4.06
C SER A 440 -7.09 -17.65 -4.54
N ASN A 441 -6.74 -17.94 -5.79
CA ASN A 441 -5.46 -17.57 -6.41
C ASN A 441 -5.48 -16.22 -7.14
N LEU A 442 -6.61 -15.49 -7.15
CA LEU A 442 -6.72 -14.15 -7.72
C LEU A 442 -6.47 -13.08 -6.66
N TYR A 443 -5.39 -12.35 -6.83
CA TYR A 443 -4.97 -11.23 -5.98
C TYR A 443 -5.30 -9.91 -6.67
N ILE A 444 -5.88 -8.96 -5.94
CA ILE A 444 -6.26 -7.65 -6.49
C ILE A 444 -5.53 -6.58 -5.68
N TYR A 445 -4.55 -5.93 -6.26
CA TYR A 445 -3.78 -4.87 -5.61
C TYR A 445 -4.07 -3.53 -6.26
N ALA A 446 -4.21 -2.52 -5.46
CA ALA A 446 -4.50 -1.18 -5.96
C ALA A 446 -3.55 -0.14 -5.37
N THR A 447 -3.34 0.95 -6.09
CA THR A 447 -2.66 2.14 -5.59
C THR A 447 -3.64 3.29 -5.44
N MET A 448 -3.42 4.12 -4.42
CA MET A 448 -4.22 5.30 -4.16
C MET A 448 -3.32 6.47 -3.75
N ASN A 449 -3.45 7.59 -4.45
CA ASN A 449 -2.93 8.87 -3.98
C ASN A 449 -3.98 9.55 -3.10
N THR A 450 -3.57 10.08 -1.96
CA THR A 450 -4.48 10.75 -1.03
C THR A 450 -4.62 12.25 -1.33
N SER A 451 -3.71 12.82 -2.13
CA SER A 451 -3.56 14.26 -2.34
C SER A 451 -4.49 14.92 -3.35
N ASP A 452 -5.10 14.15 -4.26
CA ASP A 452 -5.84 14.74 -5.38
C ASP A 452 -7.23 15.23 -4.97
N GLN A 453 -7.54 16.49 -5.24
CA GLN A 453 -8.83 17.12 -4.92
C GLN A 453 -9.98 16.68 -5.83
N SER A 454 -9.68 16.07 -6.98
CA SER A 454 -10.66 15.61 -7.99
C SER A 454 -11.02 14.12 -7.87
N LEU A 455 -10.86 13.55 -6.69
CA LEU A 455 -11.05 12.12 -6.48
C LEU A 455 -12.49 11.77 -6.10
N PHE A 456 -12.90 10.58 -6.52
CA PHE A 456 -14.14 10.00 -6.04
C PHE A 456 -13.95 9.47 -4.62
N PRO A 457 -14.84 9.82 -3.67
CA PRO A 457 -14.78 9.28 -2.33
C PRO A 457 -15.05 7.76 -2.37
N ILE A 458 -14.19 7.00 -1.73
CA ILE A 458 -14.41 5.57 -1.55
C ILE A 458 -15.30 5.39 -0.31
N ASP A 459 -16.46 4.76 -0.49
CA ASP A 459 -17.41 4.54 0.59
C ASP A 459 -16.91 3.51 1.64
N SER A 460 -17.53 3.51 2.82
CA SER A 460 -17.12 2.66 3.93
C SER A 460 -17.34 1.16 3.65
N ALA A 461 -18.36 0.82 2.88
CA ALA A 461 -18.66 -0.56 2.52
C ALA A 461 -17.61 -1.12 1.56
N PHE A 462 -17.10 -0.29 0.63
CA PHE A 462 -15.97 -0.65 -0.22
C PHE A 462 -14.68 -0.77 0.60
N LYS A 463 -14.42 0.21 1.49
CA LYS A 463 -13.20 0.23 2.31
C LYS A 463 -13.02 -1.03 3.16
N ARG A 464 -14.09 -1.54 3.77
CA ARG A 464 -14.03 -2.72 4.66
C ARG A 464 -13.62 -4.02 3.98
N ARG A 465 -13.69 -4.09 2.64
CA ARG A 465 -13.36 -5.27 1.86
C ARG A 465 -11.91 -5.35 1.44
N TRP A 466 -11.13 -4.31 1.76
CA TRP A 466 -9.73 -4.18 1.40
C TRP A 466 -8.87 -4.08 2.63
N ASP A 467 -7.70 -4.68 2.57
CA ASP A 467 -6.63 -4.35 3.48
C ASP A 467 -5.93 -3.09 3.00
N TRP A 468 -5.57 -2.21 3.94
CA TRP A 468 -4.99 -0.91 3.64
C TRP A 468 -3.55 -0.89 4.11
N GLU A 469 -2.62 -0.66 3.19
CA GLU A 469 -1.21 -0.58 3.51
C GLU A 469 -0.69 0.82 3.22
N TYR A 470 -0.26 1.50 4.27
CA TYR A 470 0.32 2.83 4.17
C TYR A 470 1.78 2.73 3.72
N GLU A 471 2.15 3.45 2.65
CA GLU A 471 3.52 3.55 2.20
C GLU A 471 4.10 4.91 2.62
N PRO A 472 4.88 4.95 3.74
CA PRO A 472 5.41 6.18 4.28
C PRO A 472 6.57 6.74 3.45
N ILE A 473 6.83 8.05 3.62
CA ILE A 473 8.04 8.69 3.10
C ILE A 473 9.23 8.25 3.95
N LYS A 474 10.23 7.62 3.35
CA LYS A 474 11.38 7.01 4.05
C LYS A 474 12.66 7.84 3.99
N TYR A 475 12.67 8.90 3.17
CA TYR A 475 13.83 9.78 2.97
C TYR A 475 15.11 9.01 2.58
N LYS A 476 14.97 8.03 1.68
CA LYS A 476 16.04 7.08 1.32
C LYS A 476 17.14 7.67 0.44
N ASN A 477 16.83 8.71 -0.31
CA ASN A 477 17.69 9.20 -1.39
C ASN A 477 18.77 10.16 -0.88
N THR A 478 19.52 9.76 0.13
CA THR A 478 20.50 10.59 0.84
C THR A 478 21.67 11.05 -0.04
N GLY A 479 21.99 10.32 -1.11
CA GLY A 479 23.02 10.70 -2.08
C GLY A 479 22.55 11.63 -3.19
N TRP A 480 21.24 11.93 -3.27
CA TRP A 480 20.72 12.82 -4.31
C TRP A 480 20.98 14.28 -3.96
N LYS A 481 21.31 15.04 -4.99
CA LYS A 481 21.69 16.45 -4.89
C LYS A 481 20.91 17.33 -5.84
N ILE A 482 20.58 18.52 -5.35
CA ILE A 482 20.04 19.61 -6.18
C ILE A 482 21.23 20.50 -6.57
N VAL A 483 21.38 20.78 -7.86
CA VAL A 483 22.46 21.63 -8.38
C VAL A 483 21.85 22.89 -8.99
N ILE A 484 22.20 24.07 -8.42
CA ILE A 484 21.73 25.37 -8.89
C ILE A 484 22.96 26.22 -9.18
N ASP A 485 23.28 26.43 -10.44
CA ASP A 485 24.40 27.25 -10.90
C ASP A 485 25.69 26.96 -10.09
N GLY A 486 26.11 25.70 -10.13
CA GLY A 486 27.31 25.20 -9.44
C GLY A 486 27.19 24.99 -7.93
N THR A 487 26.16 25.51 -7.27
CA THR A 487 25.90 25.28 -5.85
C THR A 487 25.15 23.98 -5.63
N VAL A 488 25.62 23.16 -4.69
CA VAL A 488 25.07 21.83 -4.40
C VAL A 488 24.30 21.85 -3.08
N TYR A 489 23.07 21.32 -3.10
CA TYR A 489 22.20 21.16 -1.93
C TYR A 489 21.78 19.70 -1.80
N SER A 490 21.53 19.26 -0.57
CA SER A 490 20.99 17.93 -0.29
C SER A 490 19.51 17.86 -0.64
N TRP A 491 19.13 16.89 -1.49
CA TRP A 491 17.73 16.60 -1.78
C TRP A 491 16.93 16.26 -0.52
N VAL A 492 17.46 15.38 0.34
CA VAL A 492 16.76 14.94 1.55
C VAL A 492 16.59 16.10 2.54
N SER A 493 17.58 17.02 2.65
CA SER A 493 17.44 18.22 3.46
C SER A 493 16.26 19.07 2.96
N PHE A 494 16.22 19.36 1.65
CA PHE A 494 15.14 20.11 1.04
C PHE A 494 13.78 19.40 1.24
N GLN A 495 13.71 18.11 0.94
CA GLN A 495 12.49 17.31 1.06
C GLN A 495 11.92 17.33 2.49
N ARG A 496 12.76 17.15 3.52
CA ARG A 496 12.33 17.18 4.92
C ARG A 496 11.79 18.55 5.32
N ILE A 497 12.51 19.60 5.01
CA ILE A 497 12.11 20.97 5.36
C ILE A 497 10.79 21.34 4.71
N VAL A 498 10.64 21.03 3.41
CA VAL A 498 9.41 21.31 2.68
C VAL A 498 8.25 20.48 3.23
N ASN A 499 8.47 19.19 3.48
CA ASN A 499 7.43 18.32 4.03
C ASN A 499 6.98 18.74 5.43
N GLU A 500 7.89 19.20 6.29
CA GLU A 500 7.54 19.77 7.59
C GLU A 500 6.67 21.03 7.45
N LYS A 501 6.99 21.90 6.49
CA LYS A 501 6.18 23.10 6.23
C LYS A 501 4.81 22.74 5.67
N ILE A 502 4.72 21.75 4.76
CA ILE A 502 3.45 21.23 4.24
C ILE A 502 2.58 20.68 5.38
N LEU A 503 3.17 19.85 6.24
CA LEU A 503 2.44 19.28 7.38
C LEU A 503 1.90 20.36 8.32
N ARG A 504 2.70 21.37 8.61
CA ARG A 504 2.28 22.49 9.48
C ARG A 504 1.16 23.32 8.85
N ALA A 505 1.22 23.55 7.53
CA ALA A 505 0.24 24.36 6.82
C ALA A 505 -1.10 23.61 6.63
N ASN A 506 -1.03 22.35 6.20
CA ASN A 506 -2.22 21.60 5.77
C ASN A 506 -2.73 20.60 6.81
N SER A 507 -2.00 20.36 7.90
CA SER A 507 -2.27 19.31 8.89
C SER A 507 -2.48 17.92 8.26
N SER A 508 -1.92 17.69 7.07
CA SER A 508 -2.03 16.45 6.30
C SER A 508 -0.72 16.12 5.59
N GLU A 509 -0.40 14.84 5.53
CA GLU A 509 0.75 14.30 4.79
C GLU A 509 0.47 14.13 3.29
N ASP A 510 -0.77 14.29 2.87
CA ASP A 510 -1.22 13.93 1.53
C ASP A 510 -0.47 14.66 0.41
N LYS A 511 -0.11 15.91 0.62
CA LYS A 511 0.58 16.76 -0.36
C LYS A 511 2.11 16.76 -0.21
N MET A 512 2.66 15.94 0.68
CA MET A 512 4.11 15.85 0.88
C MET A 512 4.82 15.26 -0.33
N LEU A 513 6.09 15.60 -0.48
CA LEU A 513 6.98 15.05 -1.51
C LEU A 513 7.48 13.66 -1.07
N GLY A 514 7.11 12.62 -1.78
CA GLY A 514 7.63 11.27 -1.56
C GLY A 514 9.05 11.07 -2.11
N ASP A 515 9.66 9.93 -1.75
CA ASP A 515 11.06 9.61 -2.11
C ASP A 515 11.29 9.55 -3.64
N TYR A 516 10.27 9.20 -4.40
CA TYR A 516 10.30 9.06 -5.86
C TYR A 516 9.43 10.12 -6.57
N PHE A 517 9.20 11.25 -5.94
CA PHE A 517 8.49 12.38 -6.58
C PHE A 517 9.22 12.85 -7.84
N VAL A 518 10.54 12.84 -7.78
CA VAL A 518 11.45 12.88 -8.92
C VAL A 518 12.32 11.63 -8.94
N ASN A 519 12.80 11.22 -10.10
CA ASN A 519 13.65 10.04 -10.24
C ASN A 519 14.78 10.31 -11.26
N PRO A 520 15.79 11.11 -10.87
CA PRO A 520 16.94 11.37 -11.73
C PRO A 520 17.81 10.11 -11.82
N SER A 521 18.23 9.75 -13.04
CA SER A 521 19.03 8.55 -13.30
C SER A 521 20.43 8.58 -12.68
N ASP A 522 20.96 9.78 -12.46
CA ASP A 522 22.30 10.04 -11.90
C ASP A 522 22.28 10.62 -10.48
N GLY A 523 21.09 10.72 -9.88
CA GLY A 523 20.90 11.34 -8.57
C GLY A 523 21.04 12.86 -8.57
N ILE A 524 21.09 13.51 -9.75
CA ILE A 524 21.22 14.95 -9.88
C ILE A 524 19.90 15.60 -10.29
N ILE A 525 19.40 16.46 -9.43
CA ILE A 525 18.23 17.29 -9.70
C ILE A 525 18.73 18.66 -10.15
N THR A 526 18.56 18.95 -11.44
CA THR A 526 18.95 20.25 -11.99
C THR A 526 17.97 21.33 -11.57
N ASP A 527 18.42 22.61 -11.65
CA ASP A 527 17.58 23.79 -11.45
C ASP A 527 16.28 23.73 -12.29
N LYS A 528 16.38 23.29 -13.55
CA LYS A 528 15.23 23.12 -14.43
C LYS A 528 14.23 22.06 -13.91
N VAL A 529 14.69 20.95 -13.38
CA VAL A 529 13.83 19.91 -12.79
C VAL A 529 13.22 20.43 -11.49
N LEU A 530 14.02 21.12 -10.67
CA LEU A 530 13.55 21.74 -9.44
C LEU A 530 12.42 22.75 -9.73
N LEU A 531 12.63 23.68 -10.65
CA LEU A 531 11.65 24.72 -10.99
C LEU A 531 10.39 24.15 -11.64
N ASN A 532 10.55 23.39 -12.71
CA ASN A 532 9.44 23.01 -13.57
C ASN A 532 8.63 21.80 -13.10
N LYS A 533 9.15 21.06 -12.12
CA LYS A 533 8.44 19.90 -11.59
C LYS A 533 8.15 20.03 -10.10
N ILE A 534 9.16 20.33 -9.28
CA ILE A 534 9.02 20.32 -7.83
C ILE A 534 8.38 21.62 -7.35
N LEU A 535 9.00 22.77 -7.65
CA LEU A 535 8.48 24.06 -7.21
C LEU A 535 7.16 24.42 -7.91
N PHE A 536 6.97 23.98 -9.16
CA PHE A 536 5.68 24.13 -9.83
C PHE A 536 4.57 23.38 -9.07
N TYR A 537 4.81 22.13 -8.68
CA TYR A 537 3.86 21.39 -7.85
C TYR A 537 3.60 22.08 -6.51
N LEU A 538 4.67 22.49 -5.83
CA LEU A 538 4.52 23.18 -4.55
C LEU A 538 3.73 24.48 -4.68
N TRP A 539 3.96 25.25 -5.72
CA TRP A 539 3.23 26.49 -5.98
C TRP A 539 1.76 26.25 -6.31
N ASN A 540 1.51 25.33 -7.24
CA ASN A 540 0.18 25.17 -7.85
C ASN A 540 -0.78 24.30 -7.02
N ASP A 541 -0.24 23.28 -6.34
CA ASP A 541 -1.05 22.28 -5.65
C ASP A 541 -0.97 22.36 -4.12
N VAL A 542 0.12 22.91 -3.59
CA VAL A 542 0.36 22.98 -2.14
C VAL A 542 0.09 24.37 -1.59
N CYS A 543 0.70 25.40 -2.17
CA CYS A 543 0.69 26.78 -1.66
C CYS A 543 -0.36 27.67 -2.34
N LYS A 544 -1.31 27.11 -3.09
CA LYS A 544 -2.27 27.84 -3.93
C LYS A 544 -3.09 28.89 -3.17
N ASP A 545 -3.37 28.66 -1.90
CA ASP A 545 -4.17 29.53 -1.06
C ASP A 545 -3.33 30.42 -0.13
N GLY A 546 -2.02 30.59 -0.43
CA GLY A 546 -1.09 31.37 0.39
C GLY A 546 -0.62 30.63 1.65
N GLU A 547 -0.91 29.34 1.77
CA GLU A 547 -0.48 28.51 2.88
C GLU A 547 0.93 27.96 2.65
N GLY A 548 1.74 27.94 3.70
CA GLY A 548 3.08 27.37 3.71
C GLY A 548 4.18 28.37 3.34
N ASP A 549 5.05 28.64 4.29
CA ASP A 549 6.21 29.55 4.18
C ASP A 549 7.34 28.99 3.30
N ILE A 550 7.04 28.51 2.09
CA ILE A 550 8.03 27.88 1.19
C ILE A 550 8.63 28.94 0.26
N PHE A 551 7.79 29.79 -0.34
CA PHE A 551 8.20 30.77 -1.35
C PHE A 551 8.57 32.10 -0.69
N LYS A 552 9.67 32.10 0.08
CA LYS A 552 10.20 33.26 0.78
C LYS A 552 11.71 33.38 0.65
N VAL A 553 12.21 34.58 0.68
CA VAL A 553 13.66 34.92 0.75
C VAL A 553 14.03 35.67 2.03
N GLY A 554 13.05 35.97 2.88
CA GLY A 554 13.17 36.63 4.17
C GLY A 554 11.88 36.44 5.00
N GLU A 555 11.90 36.88 6.28
CA GLU A 555 10.73 36.71 7.17
C GLU A 555 9.45 37.41 6.66
N THR A 556 9.62 38.55 5.98
CA THR A 556 8.53 39.36 5.43
C THR A 556 8.57 39.49 3.92
N GLU A 557 9.41 38.73 3.26
CA GLU A 557 9.71 38.84 1.83
C GLU A 557 9.24 37.58 1.09
N ASP A 558 7.98 37.62 0.61
CA ASP A 558 7.42 36.59 -0.25
C ASP A 558 7.90 36.77 -1.69
N ILE A 559 8.08 35.68 -2.42
CA ILE A 559 8.43 35.69 -3.83
C ILE A 559 7.30 35.12 -4.66
N SER A 560 7.04 35.75 -5.80
CA SER A 560 6.12 35.22 -6.81
C SER A 560 6.82 34.11 -7.61
N PHE A 561 6.03 33.19 -8.17
CA PHE A 561 6.59 32.12 -8.99
C PHE A 561 7.33 32.65 -10.23
N SER A 562 6.87 33.78 -10.79
CA SER A 562 7.49 34.42 -11.96
C SER A 562 8.89 34.96 -11.68
N GLU A 563 9.20 35.37 -10.43
CA GLU A 563 10.52 35.88 -10.07
C GLU A 563 11.59 34.80 -10.13
N LEU A 564 11.20 33.51 -10.03
CA LEU A 564 12.11 32.37 -10.20
C LEU A 564 12.55 32.15 -11.65
N TYR A 565 11.84 32.76 -12.62
CA TYR A 565 12.14 32.68 -14.06
C TYR A 565 12.69 34.01 -14.64
N GLY A 566 12.78 35.06 -13.84
CA GLY A 566 13.33 36.36 -14.25
C GLY A 566 14.85 36.34 -14.45
N GLU A 567 15.41 37.46 -14.88
CA GLU A 567 16.87 37.62 -15.05
C GLU A 567 17.69 37.28 -13.80
N ASN A 568 17.13 37.54 -12.62
CA ASN A 568 17.70 37.19 -11.33
C ASN A 568 17.16 35.88 -10.74
N GLY A 569 16.45 35.07 -11.51
CA GLY A 569 15.74 33.89 -11.02
C GLY A 569 16.63 32.89 -10.27
N THR A 570 17.81 32.62 -10.80
CA THR A 570 18.80 31.75 -10.13
C THR A 570 19.26 32.31 -8.78
N LYS A 571 19.49 33.64 -8.69
CA LYS A 571 19.88 34.30 -7.45
C LYS A 571 18.74 34.27 -6.41
N THR A 572 17.51 34.50 -6.86
CA THR A 572 16.28 34.38 -6.04
C THR A 572 16.11 32.96 -5.54
N LEU A 573 16.30 31.96 -6.40
CA LEU A 573 16.22 30.56 -6.03
C LEU A 573 17.26 30.16 -4.97
N LYS A 574 18.52 30.59 -5.12
CA LYS A 574 19.56 30.36 -4.12
C LYS A 574 19.21 31.02 -2.77
N LYS A 575 18.70 32.28 -2.77
CA LYS A 575 18.22 32.96 -1.56
C LYS A 575 17.08 32.18 -0.89
N MET A 576 16.11 31.70 -1.66
CA MET A 576 15.02 30.88 -1.14
C MET A 576 15.55 29.59 -0.48
N MET A 577 16.49 28.87 -1.12
CA MET A 577 17.09 27.66 -0.55
C MET A 577 17.83 27.95 0.76
N SER A 578 18.53 29.07 0.84
CA SER A 578 19.22 29.52 2.05
C SER A 578 18.25 29.92 3.17
N TYR A 579 17.18 30.64 2.83
CA TYR A 579 16.13 31.01 3.80
C TYR A 579 15.40 29.77 4.34
N LEU A 580 15.14 28.80 3.50
CA LEU A 580 14.60 27.49 3.92
C LEU A 580 15.56 26.75 4.86
N GLY A 581 16.84 27.06 4.84
CA GLY A 581 17.86 26.37 5.64
C GLY A 581 18.30 25.04 5.04
N VAL A 582 18.18 24.88 3.72
CA VAL A 582 18.61 23.65 3.03
C VAL A 582 20.13 23.50 3.10
N THR A 583 20.59 22.34 3.58
CA THR A 583 22.02 22.05 3.76
C THR A 583 22.63 21.38 2.52
N ASP A 584 23.96 21.31 2.48
CA ASP A 584 24.71 20.45 1.56
C ASP A 584 24.59 18.96 1.95
N LEU A 585 25.32 18.09 1.26
CA LEU A 585 25.33 16.65 1.53
C LEU A 585 25.98 16.28 2.87
N ASP A 586 26.84 17.14 3.39
CA ASP A 586 27.55 16.95 4.66
C ASP A 586 26.78 17.57 5.85
N GLY A 587 25.61 18.17 5.59
CA GLY A 587 24.77 18.80 6.60
C GLY A 587 25.19 20.24 6.94
N ASN A 588 26.11 20.86 6.20
CA ASN A 588 26.52 22.21 6.42
C ASN A 588 25.57 23.20 5.77
N LYS A 589 25.44 24.39 6.38
CA LYS A 589 24.72 25.50 5.76
C LYS A 589 25.44 25.95 4.48
N VAL A 590 24.70 26.05 3.39
CA VAL A 590 25.22 26.55 2.12
C VAL A 590 25.31 28.09 2.19
N THR A 591 26.52 28.61 2.15
CA THR A 591 26.76 30.07 2.13
C THR A 591 26.64 30.59 0.69
N ILE A 592 25.79 31.58 0.48
CA ILE A 592 25.71 32.27 -0.79
C ILE A 592 26.77 33.38 -0.72
N GLU A 593 27.76 33.38 -1.63
CA GLU A 593 28.65 34.53 -1.81
C GLU A 593 27.78 35.71 -2.23
N ASN A 594 27.60 36.66 -1.31
CA ASN A 594 27.09 37.97 -1.67
C ASN A 594 28.16 38.62 -2.53
N ASP A 595 27.87 38.87 -3.80
CA ASP A 595 28.61 39.85 -4.57
C ASP A 595 28.60 41.14 -3.77
N ALA A 596 29.72 41.43 -3.14
CA ALA A 596 29.97 42.72 -2.56
C ALA A 596 29.79 43.71 -3.72
N GLU A 597 28.71 44.48 -3.67
CA GLU A 597 28.57 45.67 -4.50
C GLU A 597 29.84 46.49 -4.34
N ASN A 598 30.65 46.50 -5.38
CA ASN A 598 31.64 47.52 -5.59
C ASN A 598 30.89 48.86 -5.72
N THR A 599 30.64 49.46 -4.58
CA THR A 599 30.37 50.90 -4.49
C THR A 599 31.72 51.57 -4.39
N GLU A 600 32.38 51.77 -5.51
CA GLU A 600 33.34 52.86 -5.66
C GLU A 600 32.69 53.93 -6.52
N LEU A 601 32.41 55.05 -5.83
CA LEU A 601 32.34 56.48 -6.23
C LEU A 601 31.81 56.83 -7.63
#